data_2cb60bb8f9851ad4ef8af7dd35fe1645
#
_entry.id   2cb60bb8f9851ad4ef8af7dd35fe1645
#
_cell.length_a   1.000
_cell.length_b   1.000
_cell.length_c   1.000
_cell.angle_alpha   90.00
_cell.angle_beta   90.00
_cell.angle_gamma   90.00
#
_symmetry.space_group_name_H-M   'P 1'
#
loop_
_entity.id
_entity.type
_entity.pdbx_description
1 polymer ?
#
loop_
_entity_poly.entity_id
_entity_poly.type
_entity_poly.pdbx_seq_one_letter_code
_entity_poly.pdbx_strand_id
1 'polypeptide(L)'
;MREGYPMENDDGSEAANQGPYPLPEAKTFELPHARGKVTVPNANGEGRTVALEQTSVANGYPFEPTGDPMKDGVGPASWAPRRDVPELDGHGHPKIIPMSANSKFVVSAGRDPRELPAVAGDGEVVGKISDMWVDEPEQLVRYLEIELDENYGKGSRLV
;
A
#
# COMPACT_ATOMS: atom_id res chain seq x y z
N MET A 1 -4.12 15.52 -5.52
CA MET A 1 -3.92 16.18 -6.83
C MET A 1 -5.09 15.85 -7.73
N ARG A 2 -5.46 16.74 -8.64
CA ARG A 2 -6.34 16.37 -9.75
C ARG A 2 -5.53 15.54 -10.71
N GLU A 3 -6.09 14.43 -11.17
CA GLU A 3 -5.52 13.64 -12.24
C GLU A 3 -5.37 14.52 -13.51
N GLY A 4 -4.21 14.44 -14.17
CA GLY A 4 -3.90 15.24 -15.36
C GLY A 4 -3.45 16.67 -15.09
N TYR A 5 -3.05 17.02 -13.88
CA TYR A 5 -2.47 18.33 -13.55
C TYR A 5 -1.12 18.19 -12.82
N PRO A 6 -0.14 19.09 -13.06
CA PRO A 6 -0.23 20.22 -14.02
C PRO A 6 -0.38 19.74 -15.46
N MET A 7 -0.98 20.58 -16.32
CA MET A 7 -1.00 20.33 -17.75
C MET A 7 0.40 20.57 -18.32
N GLU A 8 0.83 19.68 -19.20
CA GLU A 8 2.17 19.69 -19.76
C GLU A 8 2.11 19.91 -21.28
N ASN A 9 3.16 20.54 -21.80
CA ASN A 9 3.43 20.62 -23.23
C ASN A 9 3.96 19.26 -23.75
N ASP A 10 4.04 19.12 -25.07
CA ASP A 10 4.55 17.90 -25.72
C ASP A 10 6.02 17.56 -25.35
N ASP A 11 6.76 18.54 -24.87
CA ASP A 11 8.15 18.38 -24.41
C ASP A 11 8.26 18.07 -22.93
N GLY A 12 7.13 17.87 -22.23
CA GLY A 12 7.07 17.59 -20.78
C GLY A 12 7.24 18.82 -19.90
N SER A 13 7.39 20.02 -20.45
CA SER A 13 7.39 21.26 -19.68
C SER A 13 5.98 21.64 -19.23
N GLU A 14 5.86 22.37 -18.13
CA GLU A 14 4.58 22.84 -17.65
C GLU A 14 3.94 23.81 -18.66
N ALA A 15 2.69 23.55 -19.04
CA ALA A 15 1.95 24.41 -19.96
C ALA A 15 1.63 25.76 -19.31
N ALA A 16 1.82 26.85 -20.07
CA ALA A 16 1.50 28.19 -19.61
C ALA A 16 0.00 28.39 -19.29
N ASN A 17 -0.87 27.63 -19.96
CA ASN A 17 -2.29 27.62 -19.70
C ASN A 17 -2.69 26.33 -18.98
N GLN A 18 -2.98 26.43 -17.70
CA GLN A 18 -3.41 25.31 -16.85
C GLN A 18 -4.94 25.08 -16.90
N GLY A 19 -5.63 25.66 -17.88
CA GLY A 19 -7.07 25.54 -18.05
C GLY A 19 -7.87 26.45 -17.10
N PRO A 20 -9.20 26.27 -17.06
CA PRO A 20 -10.09 27.14 -16.30
C PRO A 20 -10.01 26.92 -14.77
N TYR A 21 -9.33 25.87 -14.34
CA TYR A 21 -9.21 25.53 -12.93
C TYR A 21 -7.74 25.48 -12.53
N PRO A 22 -7.18 26.59 -12.03
CA PRO A 22 -5.80 26.64 -11.60
C PRO A 22 -5.53 25.63 -10.49
N LEU A 23 -4.28 25.19 -10.38
CA LEU A 23 -3.86 24.39 -9.23
C LEU A 23 -4.14 25.18 -7.94
N PRO A 24 -4.76 24.56 -6.93
CA PRO A 24 -4.97 25.22 -5.67
C PRO A 24 -3.64 25.47 -4.96
N GLU A 25 -3.56 26.57 -4.22
CA GLU A 25 -2.41 26.80 -3.34
C GLU A 25 -2.23 25.65 -2.36
N ALA A 26 -0.98 25.35 -2.05
CA ALA A 26 -0.65 24.30 -1.10
C ALA A 26 -1.22 24.62 0.29
N LYS A 27 -1.95 23.67 0.86
CA LYS A 27 -2.52 23.77 2.21
C LYS A 27 -1.95 22.71 3.10
N THR A 28 -1.62 23.10 4.32
CA THR A 28 -1.11 22.17 5.34
C THR A 28 -2.23 21.81 6.30
N PHE A 29 -2.46 20.53 6.45
CA PHE A 29 -3.44 19.95 7.37
C PHE A 29 -2.73 19.28 8.52
N GLU A 30 -3.18 19.51 9.73
CA GLU A 30 -2.77 18.76 10.89
C GLU A 30 -3.62 17.50 10.99
N LEU A 31 -2.95 16.34 11.00
CA LEU A 31 -3.64 15.06 11.07
C LEU A 31 -4.00 14.74 12.52
N PRO A 32 -5.21 14.18 12.78
CA PRO A 32 -5.60 13.78 14.12
C PRO A 32 -4.70 12.68 14.67
N HIS A 33 -4.76 12.46 16.00
CA HIS A 33 -4.05 11.40 16.70
C HIS A 33 -2.51 11.48 16.56
N ALA A 34 -1.97 12.70 16.63
CA ALA A 34 -0.52 12.98 16.56
C ALA A 34 0.18 12.43 15.30
N ARG A 35 -0.54 12.21 14.19
CA ARG A 35 0.04 11.72 12.94
C ARG A 35 0.84 12.75 12.15
N GLY A 36 1.04 13.94 12.71
CA GLY A 36 1.83 15.00 12.09
C GLY A 36 1.02 15.86 11.12
N LYS A 37 1.72 16.48 10.18
CA LYS A 37 1.14 17.40 9.20
C LYS A 37 1.34 16.88 7.79
N VAL A 38 0.37 17.13 6.92
CA VAL A 38 0.47 16.85 5.49
C VAL A 38 0.15 18.10 4.70
N THR A 39 0.97 18.40 3.70
CA THR A 39 0.76 19.52 2.78
C THR A 39 0.33 18.98 1.42
N VAL A 40 -0.78 19.48 0.89
CA VAL A 40 -1.32 19.10 -0.41
C VAL A 40 -1.73 20.35 -1.22
N PRO A 41 -1.53 20.34 -2.54
CA PRO A 41 -0.85 19.32 -3.31
C PRO A 41 0.64 19.22 -2.93
N ASN A 42 1.21 18.01 -3.01
CA ASN A 42 2.64 17.82 -2.80
C ASN A 42 3.38 18.24 -4.08
N ALA A 43 4.09 19.36 -4.02
CA ALA A 43 4.82 19.91 -5.15
C ALA A 43 6.04 19.05 -5.57
N ASN A 44 6.49 18.16 -4.70
CA ASN A 44 7.71 17.38 -4.95
C ASN A 44 7.46 16.08 -5.73
N GLY A 45 6.19 15.72 -6.00
CA GLY A 45 5.84 14.53 -6.76
C GLY A 45 6.49 13.23 -6.25
N GLU A 46 6.92 12.40 -7.15
CA GLU A 46 7.71 11.19 -6.87
C GLU A 46 9.17 11.61 -6.62
N GLY A 47 9.66 11.36 -5.41
CA GLY A 47 11.03 11.74 -5.01
C GLY A 47 12.14 10.83 -5.55
N ARG A 48 11.77 9.75 -6.27
CA ARG A 48 12.72 8.80 -6.87
C ARG A 48 13.05 9.19 -8.30
N THR A 49 14.31 9.02 -8.69
CA THR A 49 14.67 8.97 -10.10
C THR A 49 14.21 7.61 -10.64
N VAL A 50 13.23 7.62 -11.50
CA VAL A 50 12.69 6.41 -12.10
C VAL A 50 13.52 6.03 -13.31
N ALA A 51 13.96 4.76 -13.39
CA ALA A 51 14.79 4.23 -14.49
C ALA A 51 13.93 3.95 -15.73
N LEU A 52 13.34 5.01 -16.27
CA LEU A 52 12.46 4.99 -17.44
C LEU A 52 12.88 6.08 -18.41
N GLU A 53 12.79 5.79 -19.69
CA GLU A 53 12.99 6.74 -20.79
C GLU A 53 11.73 6.82 -21.62
N GLN A 54 11.36 8.04 -22.00
CA GLN A 54 10.22 8.27 -22.89
C GLN A 54 10.58 7.89 -24.32
N THR A 55 9.73 7.11 -24.98
CA THR A 55 9.99 6.65 -26.36
C THR A 55 9.80 7.72 -27.42
N SER A 56 9.16 8.84 -27.07
CA SER A 56 8.96 10.00 -27.94
C SER A 56 8.80 11.26 -27.08
N VAL A 57 9.12 12.39 -27.65
CA VAL A 57 8.90 13.71 -27.03
C VAL A 57 7.42 14.11 -26.94
N ALA A 58 6.55 13.43 -27.66
CA ALA A 58 5.13 13.72 -27.67
C ALA A 58 4.42 13.07 -26.46
N ASN A 59 3.46 13.77 -25.87
CA ASN A 59 2.66 13.26 -24.77
C ASN A 59 1.88 12.00 -25.16
N GLY A 60 1.72 11.09 -24.17
CA GLY A 60 0.97 9.87 -24.33
C GLY A 60 1.75 8.69 -24.94
N TYR A 61 3.01 8.89 -25.29
CA TYR A 61 3.87 7.77 -25.67
C TYR A 61 4.32 6.96 -24.45
N PRO A 62 4.51 5.65 -24.61
CA PRO A 62 4.93 4.79 -23.50
C PRO A 62 6.36 5.09 -23.06
N PHE A 63 6.65 4.71 -21.82
CA PHE A 63 8.00 4.70 -21.28
C PHE A 63 8.61 3.31 -21.43
N GLU A 64 9.90 3.24 -21.67
CA GLU A 64 10.68 2.01 -21.68
C GLU A 64 11.69 2.01 -20.51
N PRO A 65 11.90 0.85 -19.85
CA PRO A 65 12.91 0.72 -18.83
C PRO A 65 14.31 0.94 -19.40
N THR A 66 15.15 1.72 -18.71
CA THR A 66 16.55 1.96 -19.10
C THR A 66 17.51 0.93 -18.52
N GLY A 67 17.02 0.00 -17.68
CA GLY A 67 17.80 -1.04 -17.02
C GLY A 67 16.99 -2.32 -16.78
N ASP A 68 17.29 -3.01 -15.66
CA ASP A 68 16.54 -4.20 -15.25
C ASP A 68 15.29 -3.79 -14.45
N PRO A 69 14.06 -3.91 -15.00
CA PRO A 69 12.85 -3.46 -14.35
C PRO A 69 12.63 -4.03 -12.96
N MET A 70 13.05 -5.28 -12.73
CA MET A 70 12.87 -5.96 -11.44
C MET A 70 13.81 -5.39 -10.38
N LYS A 71 15.01 -4.97 -10.74
CA LYS A 71 15.97 -4.34 -9.83
C LYS A 71 15.67 -2.87 -9.60
N ASP A 72 15.25 -2.19 -10.66
CA ASP A 72 14.99 -0.75 -10.64
C ASP A 72 13.60 -0.40 -10.08
N GLY A 73 12.74 -1.40 -9.85
CA GLY A 73 11.42 -1.23 -9.27
C GLY A 73 10.47 -0.46 -10.18
N VAL A 74 10.48 -0.75 -11.47
CA VAL A 74 9.59 -0.13 -12.46
C VAL A 74 8.60 -1.13 -13.07
N GLY A 75 7.50 -0.62 -13.63
CA GLY A 75 6.44 -1.45 -14.19
C GLY A 75 5.82 -2.37 -13.14
N PRO A 76 5.69 -3.68 -13.41
CA PRO A 76 5.10 -4.63 -12.47
C PRO A 76 5.86 -4.75 -11.14
N ALA A 77 7.14 -4.41 -11.13
CA ALA A 77 7.97 -4.41 -9.92
C ALA A 77 7.93 -3.08 -9.16
N SER A 78 7.14 -2.12 -9.61
CA SER A 78 7.05 -0.80 -8.97
C SER A 78 6.45 -0.91 -7.56
N TRP A 79 6.92 -0.05 -6.69
CA TRP A 79 6.48 0.02 -5.29
C TRP A 79 6.32 1.48 -4.87
N ALA A 80 5.41 1.72 -3.93
CA ALA A 80 5.24 3.02 -3.32
C ALA A 80 5.86 3.05 -1.92
N PRO A 81 6.53 4.15 -1.50
CA PRO A 81 6.96 4.31 -0.12
C PRO A 81 5.77 4.20 0.83
N ARG A 82 5.88 3.30 1.80
CA ARG A 82 4.87 3.12 2.83
C ARG A 82 5.38 3.68 4.14
N ARG A 83 4.47 4.22 4.95
CA ARG A 83 4.79 4.59 6.32
C ARG A 83 4.80 3.31 7.17
N ASP A 84 5.84 3.15 7.97
CA ASP A 84 5.98 2.02 8.90
C ASP A 84 5.27 2.34 10.22
N VAL A 85 3.97 2.58 10.12
CA VAL A 85 3.08 2.87 11.25
C VAL A 85 1.71 2.24 10.99
N PRO A 86 1.02 1.74 12.02
CA PRO A 86 -0.31 1.18 11.85
C PRO A 86 -1.30 2.22 11.35
N GLU A 87 -2.24 1.80 10.52
CA GLU A 87 -3.40 2.60 10.19
C GLU A 87 -4.32 2.68 11.41
N LEU A 88 -4.83 3.89 11.68
CA LEU A 88 -5.70 4.14 12.83
C LEU A 88 -7.15 4.29 12.39
N ASP A 89 -8.06 3.87 13.27
CA ASP A 89 -9.50 4.15 13.16
C ASP A 89 -9.80 5.63 13.48
N GLY A 90 -11.08 6.00 13.44
CA GLY A 90 -11.54 7.35 13.78
C GLY A 90 -11.32 7.75 15.25
N HIS A 91 -11.01 6.80 16.11
CA HIS A 91 -10.76 7.01 17.55
C HIS A 91 -9.27 7.02 17.89
N GLY A 92 -8.40 6.71 16.93
CA GLY A 92 -6.96 6.66 17.12
C GLY A 92 -6.42 5.31 17.55
N HIS A 93 -7.20 4.24 17.46
CA HIS A 93 -6.76 2.87 17.71
C HIS A 93 -6.29 2.20 16.42
N PRO A 94 -5.38 1.21 16.48
CA PRO A 94 -5.02 0.42 15.31
C PRO A 94 -6.27 -0.18 14.64
N LYS A 95 -6.38 0.03 13.32
CA LYS A 95 -7.55 -0.41 12.54
C LYS A 95 -7.59 -1.94 12.39
N ILE A 96 -6.41 -2.54 12.20
CA ILE A 96 -6.28 -3.99 12.03
C ILE A 96 -5.65 -4.57 13.29
N ILE A 97 -6.35 -5.50 13.92
CA ILE A 97 -5.95 -6.14 15.18
C ILE A 97 -6.07 -7.66 15.09
N PRO A 98 -5.28 -8.42 15.86
CA PRO A 98 -5.48 -9.86 15.95
C PRO A 98 -6.83 -10.15 16.61
N MET A 99 -7.54 -11.14 16.10
CA MET A 99 -8.88 -11.52 16.60
C MET A 99 -8.85 -11.95 18.06
N SER A 100 -7.76 -12.56 18.51
CA SER A 100 -7.54 -12.92 19.90
C SER A 100 -7.49 -11.74 20.86
N ALA A 101 -7.16 -10.53 20.37
CA ALA A 101 -7.10 -9.31 21.19
C ALA A 101 -8.49 -8.73 21.53
N ASN A 102 -9.53 -9.13 20.82
CA ASN A 102 -10.88 -8.62 21.04
C ASN A 102 -11.92 -9.75 21.07
N SER A 103 -12.39 -10.09 22.26
CA SER A 103 -13.35 -11.18 22.50
C SER A 103 -14.75 -10.97 21.89
N LYS A 104 -15.02 -9.79 21.32
CA LYS A 104 -16.26 -9.52 20.59
C LYS A 104 -16.31 -10.20 19.22
N PHE A 105 -15.14 -10.49 18.65
CA PHE A 105 -15.06 -11.17 17.37
C PHE A 105 -15.19 -12.68 17.53
N VAL A 106 -16.12 -13.25 16.78
CA VAL A 106 -16.34 -14.69 16.71
C VAL A 106 -16.49 -15.09 15.24
N VAL A 107 -16.08 -16.29 14.90
CA VAL A 107 -16.33 -16.85 13.57
C VAL A 107 -17.82 -17.15 13.46
N SER A 108 -18.53 -16.38 12.63
CA SER A 108 -20.00 -16.45 12.51
C SER A 108 -20.48 -17.49 11.50
N ALA A 109 -19.63 -17.88 10.56
CA ALA A 109 -19.98 -18.84 9.51
C ALA A 109 -18.75 -19.67 9.09
N GLY A 110 -19.00 -20.94 8.79
CA GLY A 110 -17.97 -21.87 8.39
C GLY A 110 -17.14 -22.41 9.57
N ARG A 111 -16.03 -23.03 9.24
CA ARG A 111 -15.07 -23.57 10.21
C ARG A 111 -14.06 -22.50 10.56
N ASP A 112 -13.77 -22.35 11.85
CA ASP A 112 -12.67 -21.52 12.32
C ASP A 112 -11.35 -22.09 11.77
N PRO A 113 -10.58 -21.29 11.01
CA PRO A 113 -9.33 -21.76 10.41
C PRO A 113 -8.18 -21.86 11.42
N ARG A 114 -8.28 -21.26 12.60
CA ARG A 114 -7.23 -21.32 13.62
C ARG A 114 -6.92 -22.77 13.99
N GLU A 115 -5.67 -23.05 14.25
CA GLU A 115 -5.11 -24.40 14.52
C GLU A 115 -5.14 -25.37 13.30
N LEU A 116 -5.66 -24.92 12.14
CA LEU A 116 -5.55 -25.74 10.93
C LEU A 116 -4.16 -25.63 10.30
N PRO A 117 -3.72 -26.69 9.60
CA PRO A 117 -2.46 -26.63 8.85
C PRO A 117 -2.54 -25.60 7.73
N ALA A 118 -1.50 -24.81 7.59
CA ALA A 118 -1.28 -23.93 6.45
C ALA A 118 -0.57 -24.69 5.35
N VAL A 119 -1.20 -24.80 4.19
CA VAL A 119 -0.71 -25.55 3.04
C VAL A 119 -0.26 -24.57 1.96
N ALA A 120 0.97 -24.68 1.50
CA ALA A 120 1.52 -23.88 0.41
C ALA A 120 1.00 -24.34 -0.97
N GLY A 121 1.30 -23.57 -2.01
CA GLY A 121 0.83 -23.84 -3.37
C GLY A 121 1.36 -25.14 -4.00
N ASP A 122 2.44 -25.68 -3.47
CA ASP A 122 3.02 -26.99 -3.82
C ASP A 122 2.40 -28.17 -3.06
N GLY A 123 1.48 -27.89 -2.13
CA GLY A 123 0.81 -28.89 -1.30
C GLY A 123 1.54 -29.23 0.01
N GLU A 124 2.68 -28.60 0.28
CA GLU A 124 3.41 -28.82 1.54
C GLU A 124 2.78 -28.05 2.71
N VAL A 125 2.80 -28.67 3.89
CA VAL A 125 2.37 -28.01 5.13
C VAL A 125 3.53 -27.16 5.64
N VAL A 126 3.35 -25.86 5.69
CA VAL A 126 4.41 -24.90 6.06
C VAL A 126 4.28 -24.40 7.52
N GLY A 127 3.22 -24.79 8.19
CA GLY A 127 2.92 -24.38 9.57
C GLY A 127 1.46 -24.53 9.90
N LYS A 128 1.01 -23.82 10.93
CA LYS A 128 -0.41 -23.77 11.33
C LYS A 128 -0.89 -22.32 11.44
N ILE A 129 -2.20 -22.12 11.25
CA ILE A 129 -2.82 -20.83 11.44
C ILE A 129 -2.97 -20.57 12.94
N SER A 130 -2.29 -19.54 13.44
CA SER A 130 -2.31 -19.17 14.86
C SER A 130 -3.41 -18.17 15.19
N ASP A 131 -3.67 -17.20 14.31
CA ASP A 131 -4.70 -16.18 14.51
C ASP A 131 -5.21 -15.62 13.20
N MET A 132 -6.24 -14.80 13.28
CA MET A 132 -6.78 -13.99 12.17
C MET A 132 -6.66 -12.51 12.52
N TRP A 133 -6.27 -11.69 11.56
CA TRP A 133 -6.19 -10.25 11.75
C TRP A 133 -7.39 -9.59 11.10
N VAL A 134 -8.15 -8.86 11.90
CA VAL A 134 -9.46 -8.31 11.54
C VAL A 134 -9.36 -6.80 11.45
N ASP A 135 -9.90 -6.26 10.35
CA ASP A 135 -10.21 -4.84 10.23
C ASP A 135 -11.44 -4.57 11.10
N GLU A 136 -11.24 -3.96 12.26
CA GLU A 136 -12.30 -3.78 13.26
C GLU A 136 -13.45 -2.92 12.73
N PRO A 137 -13.24 -1.74 12.11
CA PRO A 137 -14.30 -0.95 11.50
C PRO A 137 -15.11 -1.65 10.42
N GLU A 138 -14.44 -2.45 9.59
CA GLU A 138 -15.09 -3.14 8.46
C GLU A 138 -15.57 -4.55 8.80
N GLN A 139 -15.16 -5.09 9.94
CA GLN A 139 -15.46 -6.45 10.42
C GLN A 139 -15.08 -7.53 9.40
N LEU A 140 -13.92 -7.36 8.78
CA LEU A 140 -13.39 -8.25 7.76
C LEU A 140 -12.04 -8.81 8.17
N VAL A 141 -11.84 -10.11 7.95
CA VAL A 141 -10.50 -10.72 8.07
C VAL A 141 -9.64 -10.20 6.92
N ARG A 142 -8.48 -9.63 7.26
CA ARG A 142 -7.51 -9.10 6.29
C ARG A 142 -6.31 -10.01 6.11
N TYR A 143 -5.87 -10.64 7.19
CA TYR A 143 -4.71 -11.52 7.15
C TYR A 143 -4.95 -12.75 8.02
N LEU A 144 -4.30 -13.85 7.65
CA LEU A 144 -4.11 -15.00 8.51
C LEU A 144 -2.69 -14.95 9.07
N GLU A 145 -2.56 -15.19 10.36
CA GLU A 145 -1.26 -15.35 10.99
C GLU A 145 -0.89 -16.83 10.99
N ILE A 146 0.25 -17.14 10.38
CA ILE A 146 0.78 -18.50 10.28
C ILE A 146 2.01 -18.61 11.17
N GLU A 147 1.98 -19.52 12.13
CA GLU A 147 3.15 -19.96 12.86
C GLU A 147 3.88 -20.97 11.99
N LEU A 148 5.08 -20.59 11.53
CA LEU A 148 5.85 -21.41 10.60
C LEU A 148 6.51 -22.58 11.31
N ASP A 149 6.57 -23.75 10.63
CA ASP A 149 7.40 -24.86 11.04
C ASP A 149 8.90 -24.51 10.89
N GLU A 150 9.73 -25.06 11.73
CA GLU A 150 11.17 -24.75 11.81
C GLU A 150 11.91 -24.90 10.47
N ASN A 151 11.44 -25.78 9.59
CA ASN A 151 12.02 -26.01 8.27
C ASN A 151 11.79 -24.83 7.30
N TYR A 152 10.76 -24.03 7.50
CA TYR A 152 10.38 -22.92 6.64
C TYR A 152 10.70 -21.55 7.24
N GLY A 153 11.15 -21.50 8.48
CA GLY A 153 11.55 -20.28 9.14
C GLY A 153 11.25 -20.27 10.64
N LYS A 154 11.42 -19.11 11.26
CA LYS A 154 11.10 -18.92 12.67
C LYS A 154 10.03 -17.85 12.84
N GLY A 155 9.13 -18.08 13.79
CA GLY A 155 8.08 -17.14 14.17
C GLY A 155 6.90 -17.15 13.21
N SER A 156 6.08 -16.09 13.32
CA SER A 156 4.84 -15.96 12.56
C SER A 156 5.02 -15.13 11.29
N ARG A 157 4.10 -15.34 10.33
CA ARG A 157 3.95 -14.53 9.12
C ARG A 157 2.48 -14.19 8.92
N LEU A 158 2.22 -12.97 8.46
CA LEU A 158 0.92 -12.55 7.97
C LEU A 158 0.83 -12.78 6.46
N VAL A 159 -0.25 -13.42 6.03
CA VAL A 159 -0.55 -13.73 4.62
C VAL A 159 -1.95 -13.30 4.25
#